data_433b3e9b2f06245a04f974f3970886ad
#
_entry.id   433b3e9b2f06245a04f974f3970886ad
#
_cell.length_a   1.000
_cell.length_b   1.000
_cell.length_c   1.000
_cell.angle_alpha   90.00
_cell.angle_beta   90.00
_cell.angle_gamma   90.00
#
_symmetry.space_group_name_H-M   'P 1'
#
loop_
_entity.id
_entity.type
_entity.pdbx_description
1 polymer ?
#
loop_
_entity_poly.entity_id
_entity_poly.type
_entity_poly.pdbx_seq_one_letter_code
_entity_poly.pdbx_strand_id
1 'polypeptide(L)'
;IRWLGHASFEIKLKEKVVLIDPWISGNPVAPITLEELTAPDVVLVTHYHGDHYADATKICRKFNATLVSIYEIAQHAAGEGISKTVGMNIGGVANVEGLEIVMTPALHSSEIGSPVGYIVTEGNTSIYHAGDTGLFYDIKLYAELYPIDIALVPIGGYFTMDSRQAAKFISLFSPKVTIPMHYNTFPAIRQDPKKFEEYVKQYSPATKVVILKPGEKWEISL
;
A
#
# COMPACT_ATOMS: atom_id res chain seq x y z
N ILE A 1 2.16 -4.87 -11.10
CA ILE A 1 1.98 -4.99 -9.65
C ILE A 1 2.29 -6.43 -9.25
N ARG A 2 3.15 -6.62 -8.26
CA ARG A 2 3.48 -7.90 -7.66
C ARG A 2 3.14 -7.86 -6.18
N TRP A 3 2.33 -8.81 -5.70
CA TRP A 3 2.06 -8.91 -4.27
C TRP A 3 3.16 -9.71 -3.58
N LEU A 4 3.79 -9.12 -2.57
CA LEU A 4 4.87 -9.77 -1.82
C LEU A 4 4.39 -10.40 -0.50
N GLY A 5 3.07 -10.49 -0.32
CA GLY A 5 2.42 -10.98 0.89
C GLY A 5 2.10 -9.85 1.87
N HIS A 6 1.10 -10.07 2.72
CA HIS A 6 0.60 -9.10 3.71
C HIS A 6 0.19 -7.78 3.07
N ALA A 7 0.81 -6.66 3.44
CA ALA A 7 0.62 -5.34 2.82
C ALA A 7 1.75 -4.96 1.85
N SER A 8 2.71 -5.85 1.61
CA SER A 8 3.89 -5.56 0.80
C SER A 8 3.62 -5.69 -0.69
N PHE A 9 3.91 -4.63 -1.46
CA PHE A 9 3.78 -4.62 -2.92
C PHE A 9 5.00 -4.04 -3.61
N GLU A 10 5.42 -4.71 -4.70
CA GLU A 10 6.35 -4.21 -5.70
C GLU A 10 5.53 -3.73 -6.91
N ILE A 11 5.62 -2.45 -7.22
CA ILE A 11 4.84 -1.80 -8.29
C ILE A 11 5.81 -1.24 -9.30
N LYS A 12 5.74 -1.71 -10.55
CA LYS A 12 6.47 -1.12 -11.66
C LYS A 12 5.55 -0.19 -12.42
N LEU A 13 5.92 1.09 -12.46
CA LEU A 13 5.30 2.17 -13.21
C LEU A 13 6.32 2.63 -14.24
N LYS A 14 6.07 2.37 -15.54
CA LYS A 14 7.04 2.58 -16.63
C LYS A 14 8.45 2.14 -16.22
N GLU A 15 9.35 3.12 -15.99
CA GLU A 15 10.74 2.87 -15.63
C GLU A 15 11.00 2.91 -14.12
N LYS A 16 9.97 3.27 -13.32
CA LYS A 16 10.11 3.40 -11.86
C LYS A 16 9.59 2.18 -11.12
N VAL A 17 10.28 1.81 -10.06
CA VAL A 17 9.88 0.74 -9.14
C VAL A 17 9.57 1.35 -7.78
N VAL A 18 8.32 1.18 -7.34
CA VAL A 18 7.85 1.57 -6.01
C VAL A 18 7.65 0.32 -5.17
N LEU A 19 8.22 0.32 -3.99
CA LEU A 19 8.01 -0.73 -2.99
C LEU A 19 7.24 -0.14 -1.81
N ILE A 20 6.14 -0.77 -1.43
CA ILE A 20 5.28 -0.30 -0.34
C ILE A 20 5.28 -1.31 0.79
N ASP A 21 5.46 -0.83 2.04
CA ASP A 21 5.42 -1.60 3.27
C ASP A 21 6.26 -2.89 3.20
N PRO A 22 7.58 -2.79 2.97
CA PRO A 22 8.41 -3.95 2.72
C PRO A 22 8.66 -4.77 3.99
N TRP A 23 7.89 -5.83 4.14
CA TRP A 23 8.12 -6.87 5.12
C TRP A 23 8.36 -8.19 4.41
N ILE A 24 9.63 -8.51 4.20
CA ILE A 24 10.12 -9.72 3.52
C ILE A 24 10.74 -10.65 4.56
N SER A 25 11.72 -10.13 5.33
CA SER A 25 12.39 -10.89 6.37
C SER A 25 11.43 -11.23 7.51
N GLY A 26 11.24 -12.52 7.76
CA GLY A 26 10.34 -13.00 8.81
C GLY A 26 8.84 -12.99 8.46
N ASN A 27 8.46 -12.56 7.27
CA ASN A 27 7.09 -12.70 6.79
C ASN A 27 6.83 -14.17 6.37
N PRO A 28 5.88 -14.87 7.03
CA PRO A 28 5.67 -16.29 6.78
C PRO A 28 5.11 -16.62 5.39
N VAL A 29 4.63 -15.61 4.67
CA VAL A 29 4.08 -15.76 3.31
C VAL A 29 4.90 -15.02 2.25
N ALA A 30 6.07 -14.48 2.60
CA ALA A 30 6.95 -13.82 1.63
C ALA A 30 7.36 -14.81 0.53
N PRO A 31 7.16 -14.45 -0.74
CA PRO A 31 7.47 -15.35 -1.87
C PRO A 31 8.92 -15.26 -2.34
N ILE A 32 9.68 -14.30 -1.82
CA ILE A 32 11.05 -13.96 -2.23
C ILE A 32 11.91 -13.58 -1.03
N THR A 33 13.21 -13.54 -1.24
CA THR A 33 14.20 -12.97 -0.32
C THR A 33 14.53 -11.52 -0.67
N LEU A 34 15.28 -10.81 0.19
CA LEU A 34 15.75 -9.44 -0.08
C LEU A 34 16.74 -9.37 -1.27
N GLU A 35 17.39 -10.48 -1.59
CA GLU A 35 18.31 -10.59 -2.72
C GLU A 35 17.58 -10.63 -4.06
N GLU A 36 16.36 -11.14 -4.08
CA GLU A 36 15.52 -11.32 -5.27
C GLU A 36 14.61 -10.11 -5.55
N LEU A 37 14.67 -9.07 -4.71
CA LEU A 37 13.93 -7.82 -4.94
C LEU A 37 14.44 -7.11 -6.18
N THR A 38 13.51 -6.58 -6.98
CA THR A 38 13.84 -5.55 -7.97
C THR A 38 14.28 -4.29 -7.23
N ALA A 39 15.38 -3.67 -7.67
CA ALA A 39 15.87 -2.43 -7.05
C ALA A 39 14.77 -1.34 -7.08
N PRO A 40 14.23 -0.90 -5.94
CA PRO A 40 13.25 0.17 -5.92
C PRO A 40 13.90 1.54 -6.07
N ASP A 41 13.23 2.45 -6.75
CA ASP A 41 13.54 3.89 -6.74
C ASP A 41 12.97 4.55 -5.47
N VAL A 42 11.77 4.13 -5.07
CA VAL A 42 11.03 4.68 -3.93
C VAL A 42 10.53 3.57 -3.02
N VAL A 43 10.68 3.76 -1.72
CA VAL A 43 10.10 2.92 -0.67
C VAL A 43 9.09 3.76 0.10
N LEU A 44 7.81 3.36 0.07
CA LEU A 44 6.74 3.98 0.83
C LEU A 44 6.47 3.17 2.09
N VAL A 45 6.37 3.85 3.23
CA VAL A 45 6.00 3.22 4.51
C VAL A 45 4.73 3.88 5.03
N THR A 46 3.68 3.09 5.22
CA THR A 46 2.38 3.60 5.65
C THR A 46 2.33 3.91 7.14
N HIS A 47 3.00 3.12 7.97
CA HIS A 47 3.06 3.33 9.42
C HIS A 47 4.17 2.49 10.08
N TYR A 48 4.45 2.79 11.35
CA TYR A 48 5.55 2.17 12.09
C TYR A 48 5.09 0.96 12.91
N HIS A 49 4.66 -0.11 12.19
CA HIS A 49 4.53 -1.45 12.75
C HIS A 49 5.54 -2.41 12.10
N GLY A 50 5.91 -3.47 12.82
CA GLY A 50 6.96 -4.38 12.40
C GLY A 50 6.69 -5.13 11.10
N ASP A 51 5.42 -5.32 10.75
CA ASP A 51 4.95 -5.95 9.50
C ASP A 51 4.81 -4.98 8.31
N HIS A 52 5.20 -3.70 8.49
CA HIS A 52 5.21 -2.67 7.45
C HIS A 52 6.59 -1.99 7.29
N TYR A 53 7.21 -1.57 8.41
CA TYR A 53 8.50 -0.88 8.40
C TYR A 53 9.71 -1.82 8.29
N ALA A 54 9.56 -3.11 8.62
CA ALA A 54 10.59 -4.11 8.92
C ALA A 54 11.89 -4.03 8.10
N ASP A 55 11.81 -4.06 6.78
CA ASP A 55 12.99 -4.10 5.90
C ASP A 55 13.23 -2.76 5.18
N ALA A 56 12.40 -1.72 5.43
CA ALA A 56 12.43 -0.45 4.69
C ALA A 56 13.82 0.18 4.67
N THR A 57 14.45 0.37 5.82
CA THR A 57 15.77 1.01 5.89
C THR A 57 16.90 0.14 5.34
N LYS A 58 16.83 -1.19 5.51
CA LYS A 58 17.78 -2.11 4.89
C LYS A 58 17.75 -2.01 3.37
N ILE A 59 16.54 -1.97 2.79
CA ILE A 59 16.31 -1.87 1.35
C ILE A 59 16.77 -0.51 0.84
N CYS A 60 16.38 0.59 1.49
CA CYS A 60 16.83 1.94 1.11
C CYS A 60 18.36 2.06 1.12
N ARG A 61 19.03 1.47 2.12
CA ARG A 61 20.49 1.45 2.20
C ARG A 61 21.14 0.62 1.09
N LYS A 62 20.57 -0.56 0.79
CA LYS A 62 21.08 -1.48 -0.23
C LYS A 62 20.97 -0.90 -1.65
N PHE A 63 19.86 -0.25 -1.97
CA PHE A 63 19.55 0.19 -3.32
C PHE A 63 19.66 1.72 -3.51
N ASN A 64 20.01 2.47 -2.45
CA ASN A 64 20.01 3.93 -2.46
C ASN A 64 18.66 4.54 -2.85
N ALA A 65 17.56 3.85 -2.46
CA ALA A 65 16.18 4.26 -2.72
C ALA A 65 15.76 5.43 -1.82
N THR A 66 14.79 6.23 -2.28
CA THR A 66 14.20 7.31 -1.49
C THR A 66 13.08 6.76 -0.60
N LEU A 67 13.20 6.90 0.72
CA LEU A 67 12.15 6.56 1.67
C LEU A 67 11.17 7.72 1.80
N VAL A 68 9.89 7.45 1.61
CA VAL A 68 8.80 8.42 1.81
C VAL A 68 7.87 7.91 2.90
N SER A 69 7.61 8.74 3.89
CA SER A 69 6.66 8.43 4.95
C SER A 69 6.13 9.71 5.61
N ILE A 70 5.26 9.53 6.62
CA ILE A 70 4.91 10.63 7.50
C ILE A 70 6.19 11.20 8.13
N TYR A 71 6.18 12.49 8.41
CA TYR A 71 7.39 13.24 8.80
C TYR A 71 8.20 12.56 9.90
N GLU A 72 7.55 12.07 10.96
CA GLU A 72 8.21 11.45 12.11
C GLU A 72 8.93 10.15 11.75
N ILE A 73 8.33 9.31 10.89
CA ILE A 73 8.96 8.06 10.41
C ILE A 73 10.14 8.39 9.48
N ALA A 74 9.99 9.37 8.60
CA ALA A 74 11.07 9.80 7.72
C ALA A 74 12.26 10.36 8.52
N GLN A 75 12.02 11.12 9.58
CA GLN A 75 13.06 11.60 10.50
C GLN A 75 13.72 10.45 11.28
N HIS A 76 12.92 9.48 11.72
CA HIS A 76 13.44 8.27 12.38
C HIS A 76 14.38 7.50 11.44
N ALA A 77 13.95 7.25 10.19
CA ALA A 77 14.78 6.60 9.18
C ALA A 77 16.06 7.38 8.84
N ALA A 78 16.00 8.71 8.80
CA ALA A 78 17.18 9.56 8.64
C ALA A 78 18.14 9.38 9.83
N GLY A 79 17.62 9.28 11.05
CA GLY A 79 18.39 8.97 12.27
C GLY A 79 19.07 7.59 12.22
N GLU A 80 18.46 6.64 11.52
CA GLU A 80 19.07 5.32 11.22
C GLU A 80 20.10 5.35 10.06
N GLY A 81 20.39 6.54 9.51
CA GLY A 81 21.40 6.75 8.48
C GLY A 81 20.90 6.61 7.03
N ILE A 82 19.59 6.71 6.79
CA ILE A 82 19.07 6.78 5.43
C ILE A 82 19.24 8.20 4.89
N SER A 83 20.02 8.34 3.81
CA SER A 83 20.41 9.62 3.24
C SER A 83 19.32 10.29 2.40
N LYS A 84 18.38 9.50 1.85
CA LYS A 84 17.29 9.97 1.02
C LYS A 84 15.95 9.72 1.71
N THR A 85 15.44 10.70 2.42
CA THR A 85 14.13 10.63 3.08
C THR A 85 13.26 11.81 2.68
N VAL A 86 11.98 11.57 2.46
CA VAL A 86 10.95 12.59 2.21
C VAL A 86 9.88 12.43 3.28
N GLY A 87 9.86 13.37 4.22
CA GLY A 87 8.84 13.46 5.25
C GLY A 87 7.65 14.29 4.76
N MET A 88 6.48 13.68 4.72
CA MET A 88 5.23 14.33 4.33
C MET A 88 4.28 14.43 5.53
N ASN A 89 3.12 15.03 5.31
CA ASN A 89 1.99 14.91 6.25
C ASN A 89 0.70 14.60 5.48
N ILE A 90 -0.32 14.14 6.22
CA ILE A 90 -1.64 13.79 5.66
C ILE A 90 -2.21 14.98 4.87
N GLY A 91 -2.66 14.71 3.65
CA GLY A 91 -3.12 15.72 2.70
C GLY A 91 -2.01 16.35 1.85
N GLY A 92 -0.75 16.09 2.18
CA GLY A 92 0.39 16.59 1.41
C GLY A 92 0.54 15.89 0.06
N VAL A 93 1.12 16.61 -0.90
CA VAL A 93 1.47 16.14 -2.24
C VAL A 93 2.94 16.41 -2.48
N ALA A 94 3.67 15.40 -2.96
CA ALA A 94 5.09 15.54 -3.31
C ALA A 94 5.37 14.89 -4.67
N ASN A 95 6.34 15.45 -5.41
CA ASN A 95 6.92 14.77 -6.56
C ASN A 95 8.25 14.14 -6.12
N VAL A 96 8.32 12.82 -6.20
CA VAL A 96 9.50 12.05 -5.79
C VAL A 96 9.89 11.11 -6.92
N GLU A 97 11.12 11.24 -7.40
CA GLU A 97 11.66 10.45 -8.53
C GLU A 97 10.77 10.50 -9.81
N GLY A 98 10.02 11.60 -9.99
CA GLY A 98 9.09 11.78 -11.11
C GLY A 98 7.69 11.22 -10.89
N LEU A 99 7.40 10.64 -9.73
CA LEU A 99 6.09 10.17 -9.31
C LEU A 99 5.37 11.23 -8.49
N GLU A 100 4.12 11.51 -8.76
CA GLU A 100 3.27 12.27 -7.86
C GLU A 100 2.77 11.35 -6.75
N ILE A 101 3.01 11.73 -5.50
CA ILE A 101 2.62 10.98 -4.30
C ILE A 101 1.73 11.86 -3.44
N VAL A 102 0.49 11.42 -3.23
CA VAL A 102 -0.46 12.05 -2.31
C VAL A 102 -0.56 11.21 -1.06
N MET A 103 -0.37 11.81 0.12
CA MET A 103 -0.53 11.13 1.39
C MET A 103 -1.96 11.28 1.90
N THR A 104 -2.66 10.16 2.06
CA THR A 104 -4.05 10.11 2.57
C THR A 104 -4.07 9.70 4.04
N PRO A 105 -5.15 9.99 4.80
CA PRO A 105 -5.32 9.45 6.14
C PRO A 105 -5.51 7.92 6.09
N ALA A 106 -5.20 7.27 7.22
CA ALA A 106 -5.60 5.90 7.53
C ALA A 106 -6.03 5.83 8.99
N LEU A 107 -7.10 5.08 9.28
CA LEU A 107 -7.63 4.92 10.64
C LEU A 107 -7.04 3.66 11.29
N HIS A 108 -5.88 3.82 11.89
CA HIS A 108 -5.12 2.75 12.54
C HIS A 108 -4.24 3.34 13.65
N SER A 109 -3.47 2.51 14.32
CA SER A 109 -2.44 2.93 15.28
C SER A 109 -1.04 2.91 14.64
N SER A 110 -0.11 3.60 15.27
CA SER A 110 1.32 3.58 14.93
C SER A 110 2.13 3.91 16.16
N GLU A 111 3.31 3.33 16.31
CA GLU A 111 4.21 3.67 17.42
C GLU A 111 4.90 5.03 17.18
N ILE A 112 5.12 5.39 15.91
CA ILE A 112 5.74 6.66 15.50
C ILE A 112 4.88 7.30 14.42
N GLY A 113 4.50 8.56 14.59
CA GLY A 113 3.68 9.31 13.66
C GLY A 113 2.26 8.75 13.49
N SER A 114 1.53 9.26 12.52
CA SER A 114 0.18 8.80 12.18
C SER A 114 0.21 7.81 11.02
N PRO A 115 -0.67 6.78 11.03
CA PRO A 115 -0.85 5.90 9.89
C PRO A 115 -1.38 6.65 8.66
N VAL A 116 -0.92 6.24 7.49
CA VAL A 116 -1.28 6.89 6.22
C VAL A 116 -1.51 5.85 5.11
N GLY A 117 -2.23 6.26 4.06
CA GLY A 117 -2.23 5.61 2.77
C GLY A 117 -1.54 6.50 1.73
N TYR A 118 -1.37 5.97 0.52
CA TYR A 118 -0.74 6.68 -0.59
C TYR A 118 -1.52 6.52 -1.89
N ILE A 119 -1.72 7.62 -2.61
CA ILE A 119 -2.06 7.59 -4.03
C ILE A 119 -0.77 7.92 -4.78
N VAL A 120 -0.31 6.99 -5.61
CA VAL A 120 0.91 7.14 -6.43
C VAL A 120 0.49 7.24 -7.88
N THR A 121 0.86 8.33 -8.54
CA THR A 121 0.48 8.59 -9.92
C THR A 121 1.72 8.73 -10.82
N GLU A 122 1.70 8.05 -11.95
CA GLU A 122 2.61 8.27 -13.06
C GLU A 122 1.82 8.35 -14.38
N GLY A 123 1.92 9.51 -15.05
CA GLY A 123 1.14 9.78 -16.26
C GLY A 123 -0.36 9.73 -15.97
N ASN A 124 -1.07 8.79 -16.62
CA ASN A 124 -2.51 8.59 -16.46
C ASN A 124 -2.87 7.41 -15.56
N THR A 125 -1.90 6.83 -14.84
CA THR A 125 -2.10 5.66 -13.99
C THR A 125 -1.95 6.05 -12.54
N SER A 126 -2.96 5.79 -11.72
CA SER A 126 -2.94 6.04 -10.30
C SER A 126 -3.25 4.78 -9.50
N ILE A 127 -2.46 4.55 -8.46
CA ILE A 127 -2.58 3.39 -7.58
C ILE A 127 -2.71 3.90 -6.14
N TYR A 128 -3.78 3.51 -5.49
CA TYR A 128 -4.01 3.77 -4.07
C TYR A 128 -3.64 2.55 -3.24
N HIS A 129 -2.75 2.71 -2.29
CA HIS A 129 -2.47 1.75 -1.22
C HIS A 129 -3.04 2.31 0.08
N ALA A 130 -4.04 1.64 0.62
CA ALA A 130 -4.78 2.15 1.78
C ALA A 130 -3.98 2.12 3.09
N GLY A 131 -2.86 1.39 3.13
CA GLY A 131 -2.21 1.03 4.40
C GLY A 131 -3.15 0.19 5.26
N ASP A 132 -2.85 0.11 6.53
CA ASP A 132 -3.76 -0.46 7.51
C ASP A 132 -4.79 0.58 7.93
N THR A 133 -6.06 0.27 7.70
CA THR A 133 -7.13 1.21 7.99
C THR A 133 -8.45 0.52 8.34
N GLY A 134 -9.20 1.17 9.22
CA GLY A 134 -10.64 1.00 9.34
C GLY A 134 -11.40 1.72 8.21
N LEU A 135 -12.72 1.62 8.21
CA LEU A 135 -13.59 2.29 7.24
C LEU A 135 -13.68 3.79 7.55
N PHE A 136 -13.40 4.66 6.55
CA PHE A 136 -13.57 6.11 6.65
C PHE A 136 -14.11 6.71 5.35
N TYR A 137 -14.79 7.85 5.47
CA TYR A 137 -15.52 8.42 4.34
C TYR A 137 -14.67 9.37 3.49
N ASP A 138 -13.68 10.01 4.09
CA ASP A 138 -12.92 11.11 3.48
C ASP A 138 -12.12 10.69 2.24
N ILE A 139 -11.87 9.39 2.06
CA ILE A 139 -11.26 8.87 0.82
C ILE A 139 -12.02 9.29 -0.43
N LYS A 140 -13.33 9.50 -0.32
CA LYS A 140 -14.16 9.99 -1.43
C LYS A 140 -13.69 11.35 -1.93
N LEU A 141 -13.37 12.27 -1.02
CA LEU A 141 -12.86 13.61 -1.35
C LEU A 141 -11.49 13.54 -2.04
N TYR A 142 -10.61 12.64 -1.54
CA TYR A 142 -9.32 12.41 -2.21
C TYR A 142 -9.50 11.87 -3.62
N ALA A 143 -10.41 10.92 -3.83
CA ALA A 143 -10.65 10.33 -5.13
C ALA A 143 -11.34 11.29 -6.13
N GLU A 144 -12.07 12.30 -5.66
CA GLU A 144 -12.62 13.38 -6.49
C GLU A 144 -11.50 14.31 -7.01
N LEU A 145 -10.42 14.53 -6.22
CA LEU A 145 -9.28 15.36 -6.59
C LEU A 145 -8.20 14.57 -7.33
N TYR A 146 -8.00 13.32 -6.93
CA TYR A 146 -6.96 12.42 -7.42
C TYR A 146 -7.61 11.09 -7.84
N PRO A 147 -8.08 10.97 -9.10
CA PRO A 147 -8.76 9.75 -9.57
C PRO A 147 -7.93 8.49 -9.30
N ILE A 148 -8.56 7.44 -8.79
CA ILE A 148 -7.92 6.19 -8.43
C ILE A 148 -8.30 5.10 -9.44
N ASP A 149 -7.31 4.58 -10.19
CA ASP A 149 -7.53 3.48 -11.12
C ASP A 149 -7.50 2.12 -10.43
N ILE A 150 -6.53 1.94 -9.52
CA ILE A 150 -6.28 0.68 -8.84
C ILE A 150 -6.23 0.93 -7.33
N ALA A 151 -6.92 0.12 -6.55
CA ALA A 151 -6.92 0.20 -5.08
C ALA A 151 -6.44 -1.10 -4.44
N LEU A 152 -5.43 -0.99 -3.58
CA LEU A 152 -4.90 -2.07 -2.73
C LEU A 152 -5.45 -1.85 -1.33
N VAL A 153 -6.33 -2.76 -0.85
CA VAL A 153 -7.08 -2.54 0.39
C VAL A 153 -7.01 -3.73 1.34
N PRO A 154 -6.85 -3.50 2.65
CA PRO A 154 -6.83 -4.57 3.63
C PRO A 154 -8.24 -5.16 3.80
N ILE A 155 -8.29 -6.50 3.94
CA ILE A 155 -9.54 -7.24 4.18
C ILE A 155 -9.48 -8.16 5.40
N GLY A 156 -8.37 -8.13 6.16
CA GLY A 156 -8.10 -9.09 7.23
C GLY A 156 -9.11 -9.06 8.38
N GLY A 157 -9.84 -7.98 8.56
CA GLY A 157 -10.65 -7.76 9.75
C GLY A 157 -9.78 -7.65 11.00
N TYR A 158 -10.36 -7.69 12.17
CA TYR A 158 -9.73 -7.63 13.49
C TYR A 158 -8.86 -6.37 13.72
N PHE A 159 -7.81 -6.16 12.90
CA PHE A 159 -6.93 -4.98 12.96
C PHE A 159 -7.26 -3.94 11.90
N THR A 160 -7.90 -4.33 10.81
CA THR A 160 -8.24 -3.50 9.66
C THR A 160 -9.69 -3.73 9.22
N MET A 161 -10.10 -3.18 8.09
CA MET A 161 -11.39 -3.52 7.49
C MET A 161 -11.51 -5.02 7.26
N ASP A 162 -12.72 -5.56 7.46
CA ASP A 162 -13.09 -6.88 6.96
C ASP A 162 -13.52 -6.83 5.47
N SER A 163 -13.80 -7.98 4.88
CA SER A 163 -14.20 -8.10 3.47
C SER A 163 -15.43 -7.24 3.11
N ARG A 164 -16.41 -7.10 4.00
CA ARG A 164 -17.63 -6.32 3.76
C ARG A 164 -17.35 -4.82 3.88
N GLN A 165 -16.59 -4.42 4.90
CA GLN A 165 -16.18 -3.03 5.13
C GLN A 165 -15.31 -2.54 3.97
N ALA A 166 -14.32 -3.33 3.54
CA ALA A 166 -13.44 -3.01 2.43
C ALA A 166 -14.21 -2.87 1.10
N ALA A 167 -15.18 -3.75 0.83
CA ALA A 167 -16.03 -3.61 -0.35
C ALA A 167 -16.92 -2.35 -0.30
N LYS A 168 -17.41 -1.98 0.90
CA LYS A 168 -18.15 -0.73 1.10
C LYS A 168 -17.25 0.49 0.92
N PHE A 169 -15.99 0.41 1.39
CA PHE A 169 -14.97 1.43 1.17
C PHE A 169 -14.70 1.64 -0.32
N ILE A 170 -14.49 0.56 -1.08
CA ILE A 170 -14.32 0.60 -2.54
C ILE A 170 -15.50 1.29 -3.23
N SER A 171 -16.73 1.09 -2.78
CA SER A 171 -17.91 1.71 -3.39
C SER A 171 -17.97 3.25 -3.25
N LEU A 172 -17.14 3.85 -2.39
CA LEU A 172 -17.08 5.30 -2.23
C LEU A 172 -16.43 6.02 -3.43
N PHE A 173 -15.52 5.32 -4.14
CA PHE A 173 -14.75 5.90 -5.23
C PHE A 173 -14.66 5.00 -6.49
N SER A 174 -15.15 3.78 -6.42
CA SER A 174 -15.33 2.84 -7.55
C SER A 174 -14.13 2.78 -8.51
N PRO A 175 -12.95 2.35 -8.06
CA PRO A 175 -11.77 2.24 -8.92
C PRO A 175 -12.01 1.19 -10.02
N LYS A 176 -11.25 1.24 -11.12
CA LYS A 176 -11.33 0.21 -12.18
C LYS A 176 -11.01 -1.17 -11.65
N VAL A 177 -10.01 -1.24 -10.76
CA VAL A 177 -9.52 -2.51 -10.19
C VAL A 177 -9.30 -2.37 -8.69
N THR A 178 -9.58 -3.43 -7.92
CA THR A 178 -9.16 -3.55 -6.53
C THR A 178 -8.47 -4.88 -6.26
N ILE A 179 -7.43 -4.86 -5.44
CA ILE A 179 -6.65 -6.02 -5.02
C ILE A 179 -6.70 -6.10 -3.50
N PRO A 180 -7.25 -7.18 -2.94
CA PRO A 180 -7.27 -7.37 -1.48
C PRO A 180 -5.88 -7.71 -0.96
N MET A 181 -5.56 -7.20 0.24
CA MET A 181 -4.31 -7.43 0.94
C MET A 181 -4.53 -7.62 2.45
N HIS A 182 -3.46 -7.82 3.20
CA HIS A 182 -3.44 -7.90 4.67
C HIS A 182 -4.40 -8.96 5.22
N TYR A 183 -4.35 -10.18 4.67
CA TYR A 183 -5.16 -11.31 5.11
C TYR A 183 -4.36 -12.62 5.06
N ASN A 184 -4.77 -13.62 5.86
CA ASN A 184 -4.21 -14.97 5.92
C ASN A 184 -2.73 -15.08 6.35
N THR A 185 -2.07 -13.99 6.75
CA THR A 185 -0.71 -14.03 7.28
C THR A 185 -0.69 -14.56 8.71
N PHE A 186 -1.71 -14.21 9.50
CA PHE A 186 -1.89 -14.66 10.89
C PHE A 186 -3.27 -15.27 11.09
N PRO A 187 -3.46 -16.14 12.11
CA PRO A 187 -4.79 -16.72 12.42
C PRO A 187 -5.90 -15.68 12.64
N ALA A 188 -5.58 -14.53 13.28
CA ALA A 188 -6.55 -13.49 13.60
C ALA A 188 -7.09 -12.75 12.35
N ILE A 189 -6.34 -12.72 11.26
CA ILE A 189 -6.70 -12.05 10.00
C ILE A 189 -7.06 -13.04 8.89
N ARG A 190 -7.55 -14.22 9.26
CA ARG A 190 -7.95 -15.23 8.28
C ARG A 190 -9.26 -14.84 7.59
N GLN A 191 -9.22 -14.67 6.27
CA GLN A 191 -10.35 -14.28 5.42
C GLN A 191 -10.38 -15.09 4.11
N ASP A 192 -11.59 -15.25 3.56
CA ASP A 192 -11.77 -15.73 2.21
C ASP A 192 -11.89 -14.53 1.25
N PRO A 193 -10.93 -14.28 0.36
CA PRO A 193 -10.98 -13.15 -0.56
C PRO A 193 -12.11 -13.24 -1.60
N LYS A 194 -12.73 -14.43 -1.80
CA LYS A 194 -13.92 -14.56 -2.64
C LYS A 194 -15.13 -13.88 -2.04
N LYS A 195 -15.25 -13.85 -0.70
CA LYS A 195 -16.31 -13.06 -0.04
C LYS A 195 -16.15 -11.57 -0.29
N PHE A 196 -14.91 -11.06 -0.32
CA PHE A 196 -14.64 -9.68 -0.70
C PHE A 196 -15.10 -9.43 -2.15
N GLU A 197 -14.77 -10.30 -3.09
CA GLU A 197 -15.21 -10.21 -4.49
C GLU A 197 -16.74 -10.17 -4.61
N GLU A 198 -17.46 -11.02 -3.87
CA GLU A 198 -18.92 -11.04 -3.83
C GLU A 198 -19.50 -9.71 -3.33
N TYR A 199 -18.95 -9.15 -2.25
CA TYR A 199 -19.39 -7.85 -1.72
C TYR A 199 -19.03 -6.69 -2.67
N VAL A 200 -17.86 -6.70 -3.32
CA VAL A 200 -17.51 -5.68 -4.33
C VAL A 200 -18.49 -5.76 -5.49
N LYS A 201 -18.81 -6.94 -6.00
CA LYS A 201 -19.83 -7.12 -7.05
C LYS A 201 -21.20 -6.57 -6.66
N GLN A 202 -21.54 -6.62 -5.37
CA GLN A 202 -22.80 -6.06 -4.84
C GLN A 202 -22.75 -4.53 -4.71
N TYR A 203 -21.65 -3.96 -4.19
CA TYR A 203 -21.58 -2.54 -3.82
C TYR A 203 -20.93 -1.65 -4.87
N SER A 204 -20.06 -2.18 -5.72
CA SER A 204 -19.32 -1.49 -6.78
C SER A 204 -19.17 -2.40 -8.02
N PRO A 205 -20.26 -2.74 -8.72
CA PRO A 205 -20.26 -3.75 -9.78
C PRO A 205 -19.37 -3.43 -10.98
N ALA A 206 -18.97 -2.18 -11.15
CA ALA A 206 -18.04 -1.74 -12.20
C ALA A 206 -16.57 -2.00 -11.83
N THR A 207 -16.27 -2.25 -10.56
CA THR A 207 -14.90 -2.51 -10.09
C THR A 207 -14.54 -3.98 -10.27
N LYS A 208 -13.45 -4.26 -10.99
CA LYS A 208 -12.89 -5.61 -11.12
C LYS A 208 -12.09 -5.97 -9.86
N VAL A 209 -12.34 -7.12 -9.27
CA VAL A 209 -11.50 -7.67 -8.20
C VAL A 209 -10.42 -8.57 -8.79
N VAL A 210 -9.18 -8.38 -8.39
CA VAL A 210 -8.05 -9.23 -8.75
C VAL A 210 -7.48 -9.84 -7.47
N ILE A 211 -7.63 -11.14 -7.31
CA ILE A 211 -7.11 -11.89 -6.15
C ILE A 211 -5.77 -12.49 -6.55
N LEU A 212 -4.70 -12.02 -5.92
CA LEU A 212 -3.34 -12.52 -6.15
C LEU A 212 -2.92 -13.51 -5.07
N LYS A 213 -2.04 -14.43 -5.43
CA LYS A 213 -1.23 -15.20 -4.48
C LYS A 213 0.07 -14.45 -4.21
N PRO A 214 0.69 -14.60 -3.02
CA PRO A 214 2.04 -14.07 -2.80
C PRO A 214 3.00 -14.49 -3.92
N GLY A 215 3.72 -13.51 -4.49
CA GLY A 215 4.62 -13.68 -5.63
C GLY A 215 3.97 -13.49 -7.00
N GLU A 216 2.67 -13.57 -7.09
CA GLU A 216 1.96 -13.42 -8.36
C GLU A 216 2.03 -11.97 -8.85
N LYS A 217 2.19 -11.83 -10.15
CA LYS A 217 2.20 -10.54 -10.85
C LYS A 217 0.90 -10.33 -11.60
N TRP A 218 0.46 -9.10 -11.60
CA TRP A 218 -0.68 -8.68 -12.42
C TRP A 218 -0.29 -7.41 -13.20
N GLU A 219 -0.59 -7.39 -14.48
CA GLU A 219 -0.29 -6.30 -15.40
C GLU A 219 -1.60 -5.74 -15.96
N ILE A 220 -1.64 -4.42 -16.10
CA ILE A 220 -2.72 -3.72 -16.77
C ILE A 220 -2.13 -2.89 -17.90
N SER A 221 -2.75 -2.97 -19.07
CA SER A 221 -2.59 -1.97 -20.13
C SER A 221 -3.74 -0.99 -19.99
N LEU A 222 -3.43 0.21 -19.51
CA LEU A 222 -4.37 1.31 -19.36
C LEU A 222 -4.41 2.17 -20.60
#